data_586bfb750114117a7c19367fc7c24085
#
_entry.id   586bfb750114117a7c19367fc7c24085
#
_cell.length_a   1.000
_cell.length_b   1.000
_cell.length_c   1.000
_cell.angle_alpha   90.00
_cell.angle_beta   90.00
_cell.angle_gamma   90.00
#
_symmetry.space_group_name_H-M   'P 1'
#
loop_
_entity.id
_entity.type
_entity.pdbx_description
1 polymer ?
#
loop_
_entity_poly.entity_id
_entity_poly.type
_entity_poly.pdbx_seq_one_letter_code
_entity_poly.pdbx_strand_id
1 'polypeptide(L)'
;IDAYVCAELHYKPEDVPYVKMAEELGVGSADLTRLSIRQIGEIGEKRVIPEKRKIVELQDAVEEVESCSACYGYLIPALDRLKEEGLLPELREKICIGQGYRGKSGALGVGSCTSGFACNLKGCPPTDEQMYEFLKQYIATRRKTEAEK
;
A
#
# COMPACT_ATOMS: atom_id res chain seq x y z
N ILE A 1 1.52 10.73 -21.84
CA ILE A 1 2.04 9.39 -21.47
C ILE A 1 1.38 8.93 -20.18
N ASP A 2 1.45 9.69 -19.10
CA ASP A 2 0.98 9.29 -17.77
C ASP A 2 -0.52 8.95 -17.73
N ALA A 3 -1.35 9.71 -18.45
CA ALA A 3 -2.78 9.40 -18.60
C ALA A 3 -3.02 8.03 -19.27
N TYR A 4 -2.20 7.65 -20.24
CA TYR A 4 -2.25 6.33 -20.87
C TYR A 4 -1.85 5.22 -19.87
N VAL A 5 -0.77 5.44 -19.13
CA VAL A 5 -0.32 4.49 -18.09
C VAL A 5 -1.38 4.35 -16.99
N CYS A 6 -2.02 5.45 -16.59
CA CYS A 6 -3.16 5.39 -15.65
C CYS A 6 -4.25 4.44 -16.17
N ALA A 7 -4.66 4.59 -17.43
CA ALA A 7 -5.70 3.74 -18.03
C ALA A 7 -5.28 2.26 -18.08
N GLU A 8 -4.04 1.95 -18.48
CA GLU A 8 -3.50 0.58 -18.50
C GLU A 8 -3.47 -0.04 -17.09
N LEU A 9 -3.28 0.78 -16.04
CA LEU A 9 -3.26 0.35 -14.64
C LEU A 9 -4.63 0.45 -13.95
N HIS A 10 -5.71 0.68 -14.70
CA HIS A 10 -7.07 0.87 -14.20
C HIS A 10 -7.23 2.04 -13.22
N TYR A 11 -6.39 3.08 -13.35
CA TYR A 11 -6.61 4.38 -12.71
C TYR A 11 -7.37 5.29 -13.66
N LYS A 12 -8.21 6.15 -13.12
CA LYS A 12 -8.68 7.32 -13.88
C LYS A 12 -7.60 8.40 -13.82
N PRO A 13 -7.30 9.11 -14.91
CA PRO A 13 -6.33 10.22 -14.87
C PRO A 13 -6.66 11.26 -13.78
N GLU A 14 -7.95 11.46 -13.47
CA GLU A 14 -8.43 12.38 -12.42
C GLU A 14 -8.04 11.94 -11.00
N ASP A 15 -7.79 10.64 -10.78
CA ASP A 15 -7.34 10.11 -9.50
C ASP A 15 -5.85 10.43 -9.23
N VAL A 16 -5.15 10.97 -10.23
CA VAL A 16 -3.73 11.30 -10.17
C VAL A 16 -3.56 12.82 -10.32
N PRO A 17 -3.51 13.58 -9.23
CA PRO A 17 -3.64 15.05 -9.25
C PRO A 17 -2.67 15.76 -10.17
N TYR A 18 -1.42 15.31 -10.26
CA TYR A 18 -0.42 15.97 -11.11
C TYR A 18 -0.72 15.84 -12.62
N VAL A 19 -1.44 14.80 -13.05
CA VAL A 19 -1.83 14.63 -14.46
C VAL A 19 -2.78 15.75 -14.88
N LYS A 20 -3.78 16.03 -14.04
CA LYS A 20 -4.71 17.14 -14.24
C LYS A 20 -4.00 18.49 -14.19
N MET A 21 -3.14 18.70 -13.20
CA MET A 21 -2.36 19.95 -13.08
C MET A 21 -1.48 20.18 -14.30
N ALA A 22 -0.83 19.15 -14.84
CA ALA A 22 -0.02 19.25 -16.04
C ALA A 22 -0.85 19.63 -17.28
N GLU A 23 -2.08 19.11 -17.41
CA GLU A 23 -3.00 19.50 -18.48
C GLU A 23 -3.42 20.98 -18.35
N GLU A 24 -3.79 21.42 -17.16
CA GLU A 24 -4.15 22.81 -16.86
C GLU A 24 -2.99 23.78 -17.17
N LEU A 25 -1.76 23.36 -16.98
CA LEU A 25 -0.55 24.13 -17.31
C LEU A 25 -0.16 24.04 -18.80
N GLY A 26 -0.92 23.30 -19.62
CA GLY A 26 -0.64 23.16 -21.04
C GLY A 26 0.55 22.27 -21.39
N VAL A 27 1.02 21.42 -20.46
CA VAL A 27 2.13 20.48 -20.69
C VAL A 27 1.74 19.36 -21.65
N GLY A 28 0.45 18.99 -21.67
CA GLY A 28 -0.09 17.96 -22.54
C GLY A 28 -1.60 17.81 -22.38
N SER A 29 -2.17 16.70 -22.85
CA SER A 29 -3.59 16.38 -22.67
C SER A 29 -3.77 15.03 -22.02
N ALA A 30 -4.73 14.94 -21.10
CA ALA A 30 -5.18 13.68 -20.49
C ALA A 30 -6.28 12.99 -21.33
N ASP A 31 -6.76 13.64 -22.40
CA ASP A 31 -7.75 13.09 -23.31
C ASP A 31 -7.17 11.95 -24.16
N LEU A 32 -7.48 10.72 -23.78
CA LEU A 32 -6.99 9.51 -24.43
C LEU A 32 -7.55 9.32 -25.85
N THR A 33 -8.65 9.99 -26.21
CA THR A 33 -9.23 9.90 -27.57
C THR A 33 -8.33 10.56 -28.63
N ARG A 34 -7.45 11.45 -28.19
CA ARG A 34 -6.49 12.18 -29.04
C ARG A 34 -5.13 11.50 -29.11
N LEU A 35 -4.96 10.37 -28.42
CA LEU A 35 -3.70 9.68 -28.32
C LEU A 35 -3.42 8.85 -29.57
N SER A 36 -2.24 8.99 -30.16
CA SER A 36 -1.72 8.12 -31.21
C SER A 36 -0.69 7.16 -30.60
N ILE A 37 -1.03 5.88 -30.53
CA ILE A 37 -0.16 4.84 -29.98
C ILE A 37 0.54 4.13 -31.15
N ARG A 38 1.89 4.15 -31.13
CA ARG A 38 2.70 3.35 -32.05
C ARG A 38 3.43 2.27 -31.26
N GLN A 39 3.09 1.03 -31.52
CA GLN A 39 3.77 -0.11 -30.93
C GLN A 39 5.00 -0.48 -31.75
N ILE A 40 6.13 -0.69 -31.07
CA ILE A 40 7.40 -1.11 -31.67
C ILE A 40 7.84 -2.41 -31.00
N GLY A 41 8.10 -3.46 -31.79
CA GLY A 41 8.51 -4.77 -31.32
C GLY A 41 7.35 -5.78 -31.20
N GLU A 42 7.69 -7.02 -30.82
CA GLU A 42 6.70 -8.08 -30.59
C GLU A 42 5.96 -7.85 -29.29
N ILE A 43 4.64 -8.10 -29.31
CA ILE A 43 3.84 -8.10 -28.09
C ILE A 43 4.16 -9.40 -27.37
N GLY A 44 4.90 -9.32 -26.25
CA GLY A 44 4.94 -10.41 -25.30
C GLY A 44 3.54 -10.73 -24.76
N GLU A 45 3.38 -11.82 -24.02
CA GLU A 45 2.11 -12.15 -23.39
C GLU A 45 1.58 -10.93 -22.63
N LYS A 46 0.35 -10.52 -22.96
CA LYS A 46 -0.32 -9.40 -22.31
C LYS A 46 -0.41 -9.71 -20.82
N ARG A 47 0.32 -8.98 -20.02
CA ARG A 47 0.21 -9.09 -18.57
C ARG A 47 -1.21 -8.69 -18.19
N VAL A 48 -2.00 -9.63 -17.68
CA VAL A 48 -3.34 -9.33 -17.17
C VAL A 48 -3.16 -8.51 -15.90
N ILE A 49 -3.50 -7.24 -15.97
CA ILE A 49 -3.53 -6.35 -14.80
C ILE A 49 -4.88 -6.59 -14.13
N PRO A 50 -4.93 -7.02 -12.86
CA PRO A 50 -6.20 -7.25 -12.16
C PRO A 50 -7.06 -5.99 -12.12
N GLU A 51 -8.38 -6.12 -12.32
CA GLU A 51 -9.32 -4.99 -12.22
C GLU A 51 -9.31 -4.32 -10.85
N LYS A 52 -9.14 -5.12 -9.78
CA LYS A 52 -8.95 -4.61 -8.42
C LYS A 52 -7.47 -4.54 -8.08
N ARG A 53 -7.04 -3.34 -7.69
CA ARG A 53 -5.69 -3.12 -7.19
C ARG A 53 -5.53 -3.78 -5.84
N LYS A 54 -4.45 -4.55 -5.63
CA LYS A 54 -4.12 -5.19 -4.35
C LYS A 54 -4.15 -4.20 -3.19
N ILE A 55 -3.67 -2.98 -3.42
CA ILE A 55 -3.62 -1.92 -2.40
C ILE A 55 -5.02 -1.56 -1.87
N VAL A 56 -6.03 -1.51 -2.74
CA VAL A 56 -7.41 -1.20 -2.35
C VAL A 56 -8.01 -2.30 -1.47
N GLU A 57 -7.63 -3.55 -1.72
CA GLU A 57 -8.10 -4.70 -0.93
C GLU A 57 -7.44 -4.80 0.44
N LEU A 58 -6.22 -4.27 0.57
CA LEU A 58 -5.40 -4.37 1.77
C LEU A 58 -5.44 -3.10 2.64
N GLN A 59 -5.91 -1.97 2.08
CA GLN A 59 -5.92 -0.68 2.77
C GLN A 59 -6.77 -0.67 4.04
N ASP A 60 -7.80 -1.52 4.11
CA ASP A 60 -8.66 -1.60 5.30
C ASP A 60 -7.92 -2.10 6.55
N ALA A 61 -6.80 -2.82 6.38
CA ALA A 61 -5.94 -3.26 7.46
C ALA A 61 -4.99 -2.15 7.95
N VAL A 62 -4.92 -1.01 7.26
CA VAL A 62 -3.94 0.05 7.52
C VAL A 62 -4.65 1.33 7.96
N GLU A 63 -4.08 2.01 8.94
CA GLU A 63 -4.42 3.38 9.32
C GLU A 63 -3.21 4.27 9.07
N GLU A 64 -3.33 5.08 8.03
CA GLU A 64 -2.27 5.94 7.53
C GLU A 64 -2.49 7.39 7.96
N VAL A 65 -1.46 8.01 8.55
CA VAL A 65 -1.44 9.45 8.82
C VAL A 65 -0.09 10.02 8.41
N GLU A 66 -0.05 10.75 7.30
CA GLU A 66 1.16 11.36 6.74
C GLU A 66 2.30 10.34 6.53
N SER A 67 1.98 9.16 5.97
CA SER A 67 2.99 8.14 5.75
C SER A 67 3.91 8.49 4.57
N CYS A 68 5.15 8.02 4.65
CA CYS A 68 6.03 8.02 3.51
C CYS A 68 5.62 6.90 2.54
N SER A 69 5.67 7.17 1.23
CA SER A 69 5.36 6.17 0.20
C SER A 69 6.17 4.88 0.34
N ALA A 70 7.41 4.99 0.84
CA ALA A 70 8.26 3.84 1.11
C ALA A 70 7.69 2.92 2.20
N CYS A 71 7.17 3.46 3.33
CA CYS A 71 6.53 2.65 4.36
C CYS A 71 5.33 1.89 3.82
N TYR A 72 4.48 2.57 3.06
CA TYR A 72 3.32 1.96 2.44
C TYR A 72 3.72 0.91 1.39
N GLY A 73 4.74 1.23 0.58
CA GLY A 73 5.24 0.36 -0.48
C GLY A 73 5.79 -0.97 0.03
N TYR A 74 6.44 -1.01 1.20
CA TYR A 74 6.92 -2.25 1.83
C TYR A 74 5.82 -2.96 2.63
N LEU A 75 4.84 -2.23 3.17
CA LEU A 75 3.76 -2.84 3.94
C LEU A 75 2.80 -3.67 3.07
N ILE A 76 2.48 -3.19 1.87
CA ILE A 76 1.54 -3.87 0.98
C ILE A 76 1.97 -5.29 0.60
N PRO A 77 3.22 -5.57 0.18
CA PRO A 77 3.68 -6.94 -0.06
C PRO A 77 3.60 -7.84 1.17
N ALA A 78 3.90 -7.30 2.36
CA ALA A 78 3.80 -8.05 3.61
C ALA A 78 2.33 -8.45 3.92
N LEU A 79 1.39 -7.53 3.72
CA LEU A 79 -0.04 -7.80 3.89
C LEU A 79 -0.59 -8.77 2.86
N ASP A 80 -0.11 -8.70 1.61
CA ASP A 80 -0.51 -9.61 0.54
C ASP A 80 -0.11 -11.06 0.90
N ARG A 81 1.11 -11.27 1.41
CA ARG A 81 1.55 -12.58 1.92
C ARG A 81 0.68 -13.09 3.07
N LEU A 82 0.34 -12.22 4.06
CA LEU A 82 -0.56 -12.59 5.15
C LEU A 82 -1.96 -12.95 4.63
N LYS A 83 -2.44 -12.28 3.59
CA LYS A 83 -3.71 -12.60 2.93
C LYS A 83 -3.66 -13.95 2.25
N GLU A 84 -2.57 -14.26 1.50
CA GLU A 84 -2.37 -15.56 0.84
C GLU A 84 -2.32 -16.71 1.85
N GLU A 85 -1.77 -16.48 3.05
CA GLU A 85 -1.75 -17.46 4.15
C GLU A 85 -3.07 -17.51 4.95
N GLY A 86 -4.05 -16.68 4.63
CA GLY A 86 -5.32 -16.59 5.36
C GLY A 86 -5.21 -15.96 6.75
N LEU A 87 -4.10 -15.31 7.06
CA LEU A 87 -3.82 -14.70 8.37
C LEU A 87 -4.33 -13.26 8.50
N LEU A 88 -4.53 -12.55 7.38
CA LEU A 88 -4.94 -11.15 7.39
C LEU A 88 -6.23 -10.87 8.18
N PRO A 89 -7.29 -11.71 8.10
CA PRO A 89 -8.51 -11.50 8.88
C PRO A 89 -8.32 -11.61 10.40
N GLU A 90 -7.21 -12.16 10.86
CA GLU A 90 -6.87 -12.29 12.28
C GLU A 90 -6.21 -11.04 12.85
N LEU A 91 -5.80 -10.12 12.00
CA LEU A 91 -5.42 -8.76 12.37
C LEU A 91 -6.68 -7.98 12.73
N ARG A 92 -6.98 -7.90 14.03
CA ARG A 92 -8.17 -7.20 14.53
C ARG A 92 -7.94 -5.69 14.70
N GLU A 93 -6.70 -5.29 14.92
CA GLU A 93 -6.30 -3.88 14.97
C GLU A 93 -5.74 -3.43 13.64
N LYS A 94 -6.01 -2.18 13.29
CA LYS A 94 -5.37 -1.54 12.15
C LYS A 94 -3.90 -1.30 12.42
N ILE A 95 -3.09 -1.49 11.40
CA ILE A 95 -1.67 -1.20 11.45
C ILE A 95 -1.48 0.29 11.22
N CYS A 96 -1.01 1.01 12.24
CA CYS A 96 -0.75 2.44 12.13
C CYS A 96 0.62 2.71 11.50
N ILE A 97 0.66 3.57 10.50
CA ILE A 97 1.87 4.04 9.84
C ILE A 97 1.83 5.55 9.61
N GLY A 98 2.99 6.18 9.62
CA GLY A 98 3.12 7.58 9.19
C GLY A 98 3.59 8.54 10.24
N GLN A 99 4.05 9.70 9.77
CA GLN A 99 4.69 10.72 10.60
C GLN A 99 3.71 11.37 11.58
N GLY A 100 2.42 11.39 11.26
CA GLY A 100 1.37 11.89 12.13
C GLY A 100 1.21 11.13 13.46
N TYR A 101 1.89 9.97 13.62
CA TYR A 101 1.91 9.20 14.85
C TYR A 101 3.12 9.49 15.76
N ARG A 102 4.03 10.38 15.38
CA ARG A 102 5.17 10.74 16.21
C ARG A 102 4.72 11.30 17.56
N GLY A 103 5.25 10.71 18.63
CA GLY A 103 4.89 11.09 20.00
C GLY A 103 3.51 10.63 20.48
N LYS A 104 2.78 9.88 19.66
CA LYS A 104 1.51 9.27 20.05
C LYS A 104 1.70 7.82 20.51
N SER A 105 0.72 7.30 21.24
CA SER A 105 0.62 5.90 21.65
C SER A 105 -0.52 5.21 20.91
N GLY A 106 -0.43 3.90 20.79
CA GLY A 106 -1.42 3.07 20.13
C GLY A 106 -1.12 1.57 20.35
N ALA A 107 -1.90 0.70 19.72
CA ALA A 107 -1.77 -0.73 19.89
C ALA A 107 -0.70 -1.33 18.96
N LEU A 108 -0.83 -1.14 17.64
CA LEU A 108 0.00 -1.77 16.63
C LEU A 108 0.53 -0.72 15.64
N GLY A 109 1.84 -0.64 15.51
CA GLY A 109 2.49 0.32 14.63
C GLY A 109 3.68 -0.25 13.87
N VAL A 110 3.94 0.29 12.69
CA VAL A 110 5.09 -0.04 11.86
C VAL A 110 5.84 1.24 11.49
N GLY A 111 7.14 1.18 11.66
CA GLY A 111 8.04 2.30 11.42
C GLY A 111 8.45 3.06 12.68
N SER A 112 9.54 3.82 12.58
CA SER A 112 10.06 4.61 13.70
C SER A 112 9.09 5.72 14.16
N CYS A 113 8.14 6.10 13.30
CA CYS A 113 7.14 7.11 13.62
C CYS A 113 6.13 6.66 14.66
N THR A 114 5.93 5.34 14.82
CA THR A 114 5.02 4.72 15.78
C THR A 114 5.75 4.15 17.01
N SER A 115 6.93 4.67 17.33
CA SER A 115 7.80 4.15 18.42
C SER A 115 7.18 4.16 19.81
N GLY A 116 6.13 4.93 20.04
CA GLY A 116 5.36 4.98 21.29
C GLY A 116 4.24 3.94 21.41
N PHE A 117 4.07 3.07 20.39
CA PHE A 117 3.00 2.07 20.37
C PHE A 117 3.38 0.83 21.20
N ALA A 118 2.37 0.16 21.75
CA ALA A 118 2.55 -1.05 22.58
C ALA A 118 3.27 -2.17 21.81
N CYS A 119 2.88 -2.39 20.55
CA CYS A 119 3.58 -3.27 19.63
C CYS A 119 4.07 -2.44 18.45
N ASN A 120 5.37 -2.36 18.27
CA ASN A 120 5.99 -1.54 17.23
C ASN A 120 7.18 -2.24 16.57
N LEU A 121 7.16 -2.27 15.24
CA LEU A 121 8.33 -2.63 14.42
C LEU A 121 9.09 -1.36 14.07
N LYS A 122 10.31 -1.20 14.61
CA LYS A 122 11.19 -0.08 14.30
C LYS A 122 11.83 -0.21 12.92
N GLY A 123 12.02 0.92 12.26
CA GLY A 123 12.68 1.04 10.95
C GLY A 123 12.20 2.29 10.22
N CYS A 124 12.92 2.72 9.17
CA CYS A 124 12.52 3.92 8.42
C CYS A 124 12.85 3.79 6.92
N PRO A 125 12.08 2.98 6.18
CA PRO A 125 11.11 1.98 6.61
C PRO A 125 11.78 0.67 7.05
N PRO A 126 11.09 -0.23 7.77
CA PRO A 126 11.45 -1.63 7.84
C PRO A 126 11.26 -2.28 6.46
N THR A 127 11.90 -3.43 6.20
CA THR A 127 11.69 -4.19 4.97
C THR A 127 10.35 -4.93 5.00
N ASP A 128 9.85 -5.32 3.85
CA ASP A 128 8.64 -6.14 3.69
C ASP A 128 8.73 -7.46 4.46
N GLU A 129 9.89 -8.14 4.42
CA GLU A 129 10.14 -9.35 5.18
C GLU A 129 10.05 -9.12 6.70
N GLN A 130 10.66 -8.03 7.19
CA GLN A 130 10.58 -7.66 8.61
C GLN A 130 9.14 -7.35 9.03
N MET A 131 8.39 -6.65 8.18
CA MET A 131 6.98 -6.34 8.43
C MET A 131 6.13 -7.61 8.47
N TYR A 132 6.31 -8.52 7.51
CA TYR A 132 5.60 -9.78 7.44
C TYR A 132 5.86 -10.64 8.70
N GLU A 133 7.12 -10.88 9.06
CA GLU A 133 7.48 -11.67 10.23
C GLU A 133 6.95 -11.06 11.55
N PHE A 134 7.06 -9.75 11.68
CA PHE A 134 6.52 -9.03 12.85
C PHE A 134 5.01 -9.20 12.98
N LEU A 135 4.26 -9.02 11.90
CA LEU A 135 2.80 -9.14 11.92
C LEU A 135 2.36 -10.58 12.16
N LYS A 136 3.06 -11.55 11.58
CA LYS A 136 2.82 -12.97 11.81
C LYS A 136 3.03 -13.35 13.28
N GLN A 137 4.11 -12.88 13.90
CA GLN A 137 4.38 -13.07 15.33
C GLN A 137 3.33 -12.37 16.20
N TYR A 138 2.90 -11.18 15.84
CA TYR A 138 1.84 -10.45 16.53
C TYR A 138 0.54 -11.27 16.57
N ILE A 139 0.09 -11.80 15.43
CA ILE A 139 -1.09 -12.66 15.32
C ILE A 139 -0.93 -13.91 16.20
N ALA A 140 0.22 -14.59 16.11
CA ALA A 140 0.47 -15.80 16.89
C ALA A 140 0.43 -15.57 18.41
N THR A 141 0.96 -14.43 18.87
CA THR A 141 0.95 -14.04 20.28
C THR A 141 -0.46 -13.79 20.78
N ARG A 142 -1.27 -13.12 19.97
CA ARG A 142 -2.68 -12.84 20.28
C ARG A 142 -3.51 -14.12 20.41
N ARG A 143 -3.34 -15.09 19.51
CA ARG A 143 -4.00 -16.40 19.57
C ARG A 143 -3.73 -17.11 20.91
N LYS A 144 -2.48 -17.07 21.39
CA LYS A 144 -2.10 -17.69 22.67
C LYS A 144 -2.81 -17.03 23.84
N THR A 145 -2.83 -15.70 23.87
CA THR A 145 -3.48 -14.93 24.95
C THR A 145 -5.00 -15.13 24.98
N GLU A 146 -5.63 -15.41 23.85
CA GLU A 146 -7.08 -15.69 23.77
C GLU A 146 -7.41 -17.14 24.16
N ALA A 147 -6.50 -18.09 23.89
CA ALA A 147 -6.67 -19.49 24.26
C ALA A 147 -6.50 -19.76 25.77
N GLU A 148 -5.87 -18.82 26.50
CA GLU A 148 -5.64 -18.90 27.95
C GLU A 148 -6.72 -18.19 28.78
N LYS A 149 -7.76 -17.63 28.13
CA LYS A 149 -8.91 -16.97 28.78
C LYS A 149 -10.17 -17.79 28.69
#